data_a3e009059924d551c9c9685ae168819c
#
_entry.id   a3e009059924d551c9c9685ae168819c
#
_cell.length_a   1.000
_cell.length_b   1.000
_cell.length_c   1.000
_cell.angle_alpha   90.00
_cell.angle_beta   90.00
_cell.angle_gamma   90.00
#
_symmetry.space_group_name_H-M   'P 1'
#
loop_
_entity.id
_entity.type
_entity.pdbx_description
1 polymer ?
#
loop_
_entity_poly.entity_id
_entity_poly.type
_entity_poly.pdbx_seq_one_letter_code
_entity_poly.pdbx_strand_id
1 'polypeptide(L)'
;MSKKKLKNYDPTNLLSDIEKWPNPMFDKKHGYYLYVEGRARSNQTRKEHIVEYGHDLKVRDLELLPDGITNYFEYKKDPTYKNTYNYYLKRKGEDKGFVKVSIRINDKDPTYAWIKTVFITYKIK
;
A
#
# COMPACT_ATOMS: atom_id res chain seq x y z
N MET A 1 -0.86 -23.26 -5.32
CA MET A 1 -1.11 -22.80 -4.99
C MET A 1 -0.98 -22.32 -4.16
N SER A 2 -0.78 -22.17 -3.89
CA SER A 2 -0.82 -21.80 -3.09
C SER A 2 -1.31 -21.20 -2.51
N LYS A 3 -1.81 -21.12 -2.61
CA LYS A 3 -2.53 -20.50 -2.19
C LYS A 3 -3.00 -20.92 -1.09
N LYS A 4 -2.64 -21.41 -0.43
CA LYS A 4 -3.00 -21.75 0.56
C LYS A 4 -3.35 -20.73 1.24
N LYS A 5 -4.01 -20.12 1.07
CA LYS A 5 -4.44 -19.09 1.60
C LYS A 5 -4.75 -19.15 2.97
N LEU A 6 -4.83 -18.05 3.67
CA LEU A 6 -5.31 -17.95 5.01
C LEU A 6 -6.72 -18.42 5.06
N LYS A 7 -7.11 -19.12 6.13
CA LYS A 7 -8.37 -19.65 6.27
C LYS A 7 -9.45 -18.69 6.12
N ASN A 8 -9.46 -17.56 6.71
CA ASN A 8 -10.54 -16.61 6.62
C ASN A 8 -10.25 -15.47 5.67
N TYR A 9 -9.30 -15.69 4.81
CA TYR A 9 -8.88 -14.64 3.88
C TYR A 9 -9.79 -14.66 2.66
N ASP A 10 -10.31 -13.51 2.32
CA ASP A 10 -11.19 -13.35 1.17
C ASP A 10 -10.61 -12.26 0.26
N PRO A 11 -9.80 -12.67 -0.71
CA PRO A 11 -9.18 -11.68 -1.61
C PRO A 11 -10.19 -10.86 -2.39
N THR A 12 -11.35 -11.42 -2.67
CA THR A 12 -12.37 -10.69 -3.41
C THR A 12 -12.86 -9.49 -2.64
N ASN A 13 -13.09 -9.65 -1.35
CA ASN A 13 -13.50 -8.54 -0.53
C ASN A 13 -12.44 -7.47 -0.42
N LEU A 14 -11.20 -7.88 -0.21
CA LEU A 14 -10.11 -6.92 -0.10
C LEU A 14 -9.90 -6.18 -1.40
N LEU A 15 -10.02 -6.86 -2.52
CA LEU A 15 -9.87 -6.21 -3.81
C LEU A 15 -10.96 -5.16 -3.99
N SER A 16 -12.18 -5.47 -3.60
CA SER A 16 -13.27 -4.53 -3.68
C SER A 16 -13.01 -3.28 -2.85
N ASP A 17 -12.43 -3.45 -1.67
CA ASP A 17 -12.08 -2.30 -0.83
C ASP A 17 -10.98 -1.46 -1.43
N ILE A 18 -9.98 -2.10 -2.04
CA ILE A 18 -8.92 -1.36 -2.73
C ILE A 18 -9.49 -0.54 -3.87
N GLU A 19 -10.48 -1.08 -4.56
CA GLU A 19 -11.08 -0.37 -5.68
C GLU A 19 -11.86 0.86 -5.25
N LYS A 20 -12.17 0.98 -3.97
CA LYS A 20 -12.82 2.18 -3.45
C LYS A 20 -11.85 3.33 -3.23
N TRP A 21 -10.56 3.06 -3.24
CA TRP A 21 -9.59 4.14 -3.05
C TRP A 21 -9.68 5.13 -4.21
N PRO A 22 -9.54 6.42 -3.92
CA PRO A 22 -9.38 7.37 -5.02
C PRO A 22 -8.15 7.00 -5.82
N ASN A 23 -8.21 7.15 -7.12
CA ASN A 23 -7.08 6.83 -7.97
C ASN A 23 -6.93 7.95 -8.99
N PRO A 24 -6.03 8.91 -8.76
CA PRO A 24 -4.97 8.85 -7.74
C PRO A 24 -5.40 9.36 -6.39
N MET A 25 -4.68 8.93 -5.36
CA MET A 25 -4.74 9.56 -4.06
C MET A 25 -3.72 10.70 -4.04
N PHE A 26 -4.01 11.76 -3.35
CA PHE A 26 -3.11 12.90 -3.34
C PHE A 26 -2.45 13.05 -1.97
N ASP A 27 -1.12 13.09 -1.98
CA ASP A 27 -0.34 13.37 -0.78
C ASP A 27 -0.05 14.86 -0.75
N LYS A 28 -0.80 15.60 0.06
CA LYS A 28 -0.65 17.04 0.14
C LYS A 28 0.68 17.48 0.70
N LYS A 29 1.27 16.68 1.56
CA LYS A 29 2.52 17.05 2.19
C LYS A 29 3.68 17.05 1.23
N HIS A 30 3.72 16.07 0.34
CA HIS A 30 4.84 15.90 -0.57
C HIS A 30 4.51 16.26 -2.01
N GLY A 31 3.22 16.45 -2.29
CA GLY A 31 2.81 16.84 -3.64
C GLY A 31 2.80 15.69 -4.63
N TYR A 32 2.54 14.48 -4.15
CA TYR A 32 2.49 13.31 -5.03
C TYR A 32 1.07 12.95 -5.38
N TYR A 33 0.88 12.53 -6.64
CA TYR A 33 -0.34 11.85 -7.06
C TYR A 33 -0.01 10.37 -7.10
N LEU A 34 -0.67 9.60 -6.26
CA LEU A 34 -0.37 8.18 -6.06
C LEU A 34 -1.39 7.32 -6.79
N TYR A 35 -0.91 6.59 -7.77
CA TYR A 35 -1.76 5.75 -8.60
C TYR A 35 -1.62 4.29 -8.19
N VAL A 36 -2.71 3.55 -8.29
CA VAL A 36 -2.70 2.11 -8.10
C VAL A 36 -3.02 1.50 -9.45
N GLU A 37 -2.00 1.37 -10.28
CA GLU A 37 -2.23 0.94 -11.64
C GLU A 37 -1.03 0.18 -12.18
N GLY A 38 -1.15 -0.35 -13.37
CA GLY A 38 -0.10 -1.08 -14.00
C GLY A 38 -0.11 -2.54 -13.57
N ARG A 39 0.93 -3.24 -13.91
CA ARG A 39 1.04 -4.64 -13.59
C ARG A 39 2.21 -4.91 -12.68
N ALA A 40 2.01 -5.84 -11.78
CA ALA A 40 3.07 -6.40 -11.00
C ALA A 40 3.65 -7.57 -11.78
N ARG A 41 4.54 -8.33 -11.17
CA ARG A 41 5.05 -9.51 -11.80
C ARG A 41 3.96 -10.48 -12.11
N SER A 42 4.20 -11.41 -12.94
CA SER A 42 3.31 -12.53 -13.22
C SER A 42 1.95 -12.14 -13.75
N ASN A 43 1.90 -11.08 -14.49
CA ASN A 43 0.64 -10.65 -15.13
C ASN A 43 -0.47 -10.25 -14.18
N GLN A 44 -0.18 -10.09 -12.94
CA GLN A 44 -1.18 -9.58 -12.01
C GLN A 44 -1.33 -8.09 -12.18
N THR A 45 -2.51 -7.58 -11.90
CA THR A 45 -2.66 -6.13 -11.74
C THR A 45 -2.00 -5.74 -10.43
N ARG A 46 -1.71 -4.46 -10.28
CA ARG A 46 -1.11 -3.97 -9.05
C ARG A 46 -2.04 -4.21 -7.86
N LYS A 47 -3.34 -4.04 -8.06
CA LYS A 47 -4.31 -4.27 -7.00
C LYS A 47 -4.33 -5.72 -6.57
N GLU A 48 -4.28 -6.65 -7.52
CA GLU A 48 -4.23 -8.07 -7.20
C GLU A 48 -2.96 -8.43 -6.45
N HIS A 49 -1.85 -7.82 -6.84
CA HIS A 49 -0.58 -8.07 -6.17
C HIS A 49 -0.66 -7.65 -4.69
N ILE A 50 -1.25 -6.49 -4.43
CA ILE A 50 -1.40 -6.01 -3.06
C ILE A 50 -2.22 -7.00 -2.23
N VAL A 51 -3.32 -7.44 -2.79
CA VAL A 51 -4.19 -8.37 -2.08
C VAL A 51 -3.48 -9.70 -1.80
N GLU A 52 -2.77 -10.20 -2.80
CA GLU A 52 -2.16 -11.51 -2.65
C GLU A 52 -0.98 -11.50 -1.68
N TYR A 53 -0.20 -10.45 -1.69
CA TYR A 53 1.01 -10.41 -0.86
C TYR A 53 0.87 -9.60 0.42
N GLY A 54 -0.27 -8.97 0.62
CA GLY A 54 -0.50 -8.25 1.85
C GLY A 54 -1.12 -9.15 2.91
N HIS A 55 -0.40 -10.19 3.28
CA HIS A 55 -0.89 -11.13 4.27
C HIS A 55 -1.28 -10.40 5.55
N ASP A 56 -2.33 -10.84 6.17
CA ASP A 56 -2.84 -10.30 7.44
C ASP A 56 -3.46 -8.91 7.33
N LEU A 57 -3.55 -8.35 6.13
CA LEU A 57 -4.26 -7.10 5.96
C LEU A 57 -5.74 -7.31 6.23
N LYS A 58 -6.32 -6.37 6.94
CA LYS A 58 -7.75 -6.36 7.21
C LYS A 58 -8.39 -5.21 6.46
N VAL A 59 -9.70 -5.29 6.30
CA VAL A 59 -10.45 -4.22 5.63
C VAL A 59 -10.13 -2.87 6.25
N ARG A 60 -10.10 -2.79 7.58
CA ARG A 60 -9.84 -1.50 8.23
C ARG A 60 -8.41 -1.00 8.01
N ASP A 61 -7.48 -1.89 7.70
CA ASP A 61 -6.13 -1.46 7.33
C ASP A 61 -6.15 -0.77 5.98
N LEU A 62 -6.89 -1.31 5.04
CA LEU A 62 -7.00 -0.72 3.71
C LEU A 62 -7.72 0.62 3.76
N GLU A 63 -8.64 0.76 4.68
CA GLU A 63 -9.39 2.01 4.83
C GLU A 63 -8.54 3.13 5.40
N LEU A 64 -7.37 2.83 5.91
CA LEU A 64 -6.48 3.87 6.39
C LEU A 64 -5.88 4.70 5.27
N LEU A 65 -5.79 4.15 4.06
CA LEU A 65 -4.98 4.77 3.04
C LEU A 65 -5.37 6.17 2.60
N PRO A 66 -6.60 6.46 2.29
CA PRO A 66 -6.85 7.82 1.80
C PRO A 66 -6.37 8.89 2.75
N ASP A 67 -6.67 8.75 4.02
CA ASP A 67 -6.27 9.74 5.01
C ASP A 67 -4.85 9.51 5.50
N GLY A 68 -4.47 8.27 5.63
CA GLY A 68 -3.17 7.90 6.18
C GLY A 68 -2.00 8.39 5.35
N ILE A 69 -2.22 8.55 4.07
CA ILE A 69 -1.18 9.08 3.18
C ILE A 69 -0.78 10.49 3.60
N THR A 70 -1.70 11.26 4.10
CA THR A 70 -1.39 12.60 4.60
C THR A 70 -1.05 12.57 6.09
N ASN A 71 -1.70 11.68 6.84
CA ASN A 71 -1.56 11.61 8.30
C ASN A 71 -0.76 10.40 8.74
N TYR A 72 0.32 10.14 8.06
CA TYR A 72 1.13 8.96 8.36
C TYR A 72 1.86 9.11 9.69
N PHE A 73 2.28 7.98 10.23
CA PHE A 73 3.10 7.96 11.44
C PHE A 73 4.56 8.26 11.09
N GLU A 74 5.05 7.67 10.01
CA GLU A 74 6.43 7.85 9.60
C GLU A 74 6.51 7.78 8.08
N TYR A 75 7.49 8.47 7.49
CA TYR A 75 7.71 8.47 6.06
C TYR A 75 9.21 8.44 5.84
N LYS A 76 9.72 7.46 5.13
CA LYS A 76 11.15 7.28 4.96
C LYS A 76 11.50 6.80 3.56
N LYS A 77 12.70 7.16 3.13
CA LYS A 77 13.22 6.62 1.89
C LYS A 77 13.54 5.15 2.10
N ASP A 78 13.21 4.33 1.12
CA ASP A 78 13.54 2.91 1.19
C ASP A 78 15.05 2.73 1.13
N PRO A 79 15.63 1.94 2.01
CA PRO A 79 17.09 1.78 2.04
C PRO A 79 17.65 0.96 0.88
N THR A 80 16.80 0.24 0.18
CA THR A 80 17.23 -0.70 -0.85
C THR A 80 16.89 -0.24 -2.26
N TYR A 81 15.67 0.21 -2.46
CA TYR A 81 15.17 0.47 -3.81
C TYR A 81 15.21 1.95 -4.16
N LYS A 82 15.68 2.23 -5.37
CA LYS A 82 15.80 3.58 -5.86
C LYS A 82 14.43 4.22 -6.04
N ASN A 83 14.33 5.50 -5.76
CA ASN A 83 13.11 6.29 -5.93
C ASN A 83 11.90 5.71 -5.23
N THR A 84 12.15 4.99 -4.16
CA THR A 84 11.10 4.31 -3.42
C THR A 84 11.04 4.89 -2.02
N TYR A 85 9.83 5.19 -1.58
CA TYR A 85 9.59 5.74 -0.26
C TYR A 85 8.48 4.95 0.41
N ASN A 86 8.53 4.93 1.73
CA ASN A 86 7.60 4.11 2.51
C ASN A 86 6.86 4.97 3.50
N TYR A 87 5.54 4.87 3.46
CA TYR A 87 4.69 5.43 4.50
C TYR A 87 4.41 4.32 5.50
N TYR A 88 4.39 4.68 6.76
CA TYR A 88 4.03 3.76 7.84
C TYR A 88 2.81 4.32 8.51
N LEU A 89 1.70 3.63 8.41
CA LEU A 89 0.42 4.08 8.94
C LEU A 89 0.11 3.28 10.20
N LYS A 90 -0.23 3.97 11.27
CA LYS A 90 -0.51 3.30 12.52
C LYS A 90 -1.84 2.57 12.41
N ARG A 91 -1.84 1.30 12.79
CA ARG A 91 -3.05 0.50 12.72
C ARG A 91 -4.01 0.91 13.82
N LYS A 92 -5.28 0.67 13.61
CA LYS A 92 -6.30 1.08 14.54
C LYS A 92 -6.60 0.04 15.61
N GLY A 93 -7.11 0.49 16.72
CA GLY A 93 -7.59 -0.36 17.78
C GLY A 93 -6.45 -1.14 18.41
N GLU A 94 -6.69 -2.43 18.59
CA GLU A 94 -5.72 -3.31 19.22
C GLU A 94 -4.79 -3.98 18.22
N ASP A 95 -4.94 -3.69 16.95
CA ASP A 95 -4.06 -4.27 15.94
C ASP A 95 -2.67 -3.67 16.11
N LYS A 96 -1.68 -4.54 16.10
CA LYS A 96 -0.31 -4.10 16.30
C LYS A 96 0.41 -3.90 14.98
N GLY A 97 1.47 -3.10 15.03
CA GLY A 97 2.27 -2.86 13.85
C GLY A 97 1.77 -1.71 13.03
N PHE A 98 2.26 -1.66 11.81
CA PHE A 98 1.97 -0.58 10.88
C PHE A 98 1.57 -1.14 9.54
N VAL A 99 0.77 -0.39 8.82
CA VAL A 99 0.54 -0.66 7.40
C VAL A 99 1.63 0.08 6.65
N LYS A 100 2.47 -0.64 5.97
CA LYS A 100 3.55 -0.06 5.18
C LYS A 100 3.09 0.08 3.75
N VAL A 101 3.15 1.29 3.24
CA VAL A 101 2.77 1.59 1.86
C VAL A 101 4.03 2.02 1.13
N SER A 102 4.50 1.19 0.20
CA SER A 102 5.69 1.53 -0.59
C SER A 102 5.27 2.14 -1.91
N ILE A 103 5.85 3.29 -2.22
CA ILE A 103 5.56 3.97 -3.48
C ILE A 103 6.85 4.15 -4.26
N ARG A 104 6.71 4.20 -5.56
CA ARG A 104 7.83 4.54 -6.44
C ARG A 104 7.52 5.84 -7.15
N ILE A 105 8.46 6.76 -7.09
CA ILE A 105 8.31 8.07 -7.70
C ILE A 105 8.88 8.03 -9.12
N ASN A 106 8.16 8.62 -10.05
CA ASN A 106 8.58 8.67 -11.43
C ASN A 106 9.83 9.55 -11.58
N ASP A 107 10.83 9.05 -12.28
CA ASP A 107 12.08 9.77 -12.46
C ASP A 107 11.92 11.08 -13.20
N LYS A 108 11.00 11.13 -14.13
CA LYS A 108 10.82 12.28 -14.99
C LYS A 108 9.78 13.27 -14.49
N ASP A 109 8.88 12.79 -13.65
CA ASP A 109 7.83 13.63 -13.10
C ASP A 109 7.67 13.29 -11.62
N PRO A 110 8.35 14.00 -10.75
CA PRO A 110 8.33 13.66 -9.31
C PRO A 110 6.97 13.85 -8.64
N THR A 111 6.01 14.45 -9.31
CA THR A 111 4.67 14.52 -8.74
C THR A 111 3.86 13.26 -9.02
N TYR A 112 4.36 12.40 -9.90
CA TYR A 112 3.69 11.15 -10.25
C TYR A 112 4.37 10.00 -9.52
N ALA A 113 3.59 9.23 -8.81
CA ALA A 113 4.10 8.06 -8.13
C ALA A 113 3.06 6.96 -8.18
N TRP A 114 3.49 5.74 -7.92
CA TRP A 114 2.54 4.65 -7.87
C TRP A 114 2.82 3.77 -6.67
N ILE A 115 1.75 3.17 -6.17
CA ILE A 115 1.83 2.28 -5.03
C ILE A 115 2.36 0.93 -5.50
N LYS A 116 3.46 0.52 -4.93
CA LYS A 116 4.07 -0.77 -5.26
C LYS A 116 3.47 -1.89 -4.44
N THR A 117 3.45 -1.71 -3.13
CA THR A 117 2.95 -2.74 -2.23
C THR A 117 2.33 -2.11 -1.00
N VAL A 118 1.48 -2.87 -0.35
CA VAL A 118 0.88 -2.51 0.92
C VAL A 118 0.89 -3.77 1.77
N PHE A 119 1.50 -3.71 2.94
CA PHE A 119 1.53 -4.89 3.81
C PHE A 119 1.77 -4.48 5.27
N ILE A 120 1.60 -5.42 6.18
CA ILE A 120 1.79 -5.18 7.59
C ILE A 120 3.26 -5.37 7.96
N THR A 121 3.81 -4.46 8.75
CA THR A 121 5.13 -4.62 9.29
C THR A 121 5.11 -4.23 10.76
N TYR A 122 5.99 -4.80 11.53
CA TYR A 122 6.09 -4.49 12.96
C TYR A 122 7.31 -3.65 13.28
N LYS A 123 8.11 -3.36 12.28
CA LYS A 123 9.31 -2.53 12.45
C LYS A 123 9.39 -1.50 11.35
N ILE A 124 9.85 -0.33 11.72
CA ILE A 124 10.12 0.73 10.75
C ILE A 124 11.60 0.69 10.45
N LYS A 125 11.93 0.50 9.19
CA LYS A 125 13.34 0.46 8.75
C LYS A 125 13.71 1.68 7.92
#